data_d26281d3acae08722b86d56bcd03b1ea
#
_entry.id   d26281d3acae08722b86d56bcd03b1ea
#
_cell.length_a   1.000
_cell.length_b   1.000
_cell.length_c   1.000
_cell.angle_alpha   90.00
_cell.angle_beta   90.00
_cell.angle_gamma   90.00
#
_symmetry.space_group_name_H-M   'P 1'
#
loop_
_entity.id
_entity.type
_entity.pdbx_description
1 polymer ?
#
loop_
_entity_poly.entity_id
_entity_poly.type
_entity_poly.pdbx_seq_one_letter_code
_entity_poly.pdbx_strand_id
1 'polypeptide(L)'
;HAICSLRELFARSKRYGTNFSLVYFDLNGLKKINDQHGHLAGDLLLRSVVNVCNKLLRESDMLFRMGGDEFMVICPDTDLKGAFVCAERMQEAVKSLTIVDQTVAFAYGTASSAEDYKDMDEMLRSADASMYECKRKMRAERG
;
A
#
# COMPACT_ATOMS: atom_id res chain seq x y z
N HIS A 1 -4.49 13.50 7.25
CA HIS A 1 -5.56 12.79 6.57
C HIS A 1 -5.16 12.47 5.12
N ALA A 2 -5.33 11.22 4.71
CA ALA A 2 -4.86 10.73 3.39
C ALA A 2 -5.46 11.49 2.21
N ILE A 3 -6.76 11.70 2.22
CA ILE A 3 -7.46 12.37 1.10
C ILE A 3 -7.00 13.83 0.97
N CYS A 4 -6.82 14.52 2.09
CA CYS A 4 -6.33 15.91 2.07
C CYS A 4 -4.91 15.98 1.51
N SER A 5 -4.03 15.08 1.93
CA SER A 5 -2.65 15.01 1.43
C SER A 5 -2.62 14.71 -0.07
N LEU A 6 -3.45 13.78 -0.53
CA LEU A 6 -3.56 13.44 -1.95
C LEU A 6 -4.04 14.61 -2.78
N ARG A 7 -5.08 15.31 -2.33
CA ARG A 7 -5.63 16.48 -3.04
C ARG A 7 -4.58 17.56 -3.22
N GLU A 8 -3.82 17.83 -2.16
CA GLU A 8 -2.75 18.82 -2.18
C GLU A 8 -1.66 18.44 -3.18
N LEU A 9 -1.19 17.19 -3.13
CA LEU A 9 -0.14 16.70 -4.04
C LEU A 9 -0.63 16.64 -5.48
N PHE A 10 -1.86 16.24 -5.71
CA PHE A 10 -2.44 16.21 -7.05
C PHE A 10 -2.56 17.62 -7.65
N ALA A 11 -3.01 18.59 -6.85
CA ALA A 11 -3.08 19.98 -7.26
C ALA A 11 -1.70 20.55 -7.59
N ARG A 12 -0.70 20.25 -6.76
CA ARG A 12 0.70 20.64 -6.99
C ARG A 12 1.26 20.04 -8.27
N SER A 13 0.97 18.77 -8.50
CA SER A 13 1.40 18.07 -9.72
C SER A 13 0.86 18.75 -10.96
N LYS A 14 -0.41 19.11 -10.97
CA LYS A 14 -1.05 19.83 -12.09
C LYS A 14 -0.48 21.23 -12.28
N ARG A 15 -0.16 21.91 -11.18
CA ARG A 15 0.26 23.31 -11.21
C ARG A 15 1.75 23.50 -11.53
N TYR A 16 2.61 22.66 -10.94
CA TYR A 16 4.06 22.84 -10.98
C TYR A 16 4.80 21.74 -11.73
N GLY A 17 4.10 20.72 -12.20
CA GLY A 17 4.72 19.59 -12.88
C GLY A 17 5.51 18.66 -11.96
N THR A 18 5.37 18.82 -10.65
CA THR A 18 5.98 17.88 -9.69
C THR A 18 5.20 16.59 -9.66
N ASN A 19 5.89 15.47 -9.55
CA ASN A 19 5.26 14.16 -9.56
C ASN A 19 5.24 13.55 -8.17
N PHE A 20 4.21 12.74 -7.94
CA PHE A 20 4.15 11.86 -6.78
C PHE A 20 3.58 10.52 -7.23
N SER A 21 3.79 9.51 -6.43
CA SER A 21 3.23 8.19 -6.71
C SER A 21 2.59 7.63 -5.45
N LEU A 22 1.77 6.63 -5.62
CA LEU A 22 1.16 5.96 -4.48
C LEU A 22 1.24 4.44 -4.63
N VAL A 23 1.27 3.79 -3.48
CA VAL A 23 1.17 2.33 -3.35
C VAL A 23 -0.08 2.06 -2.52
N TYR A 24 -1.00 1.30 -3.07
CA TYR A 24 -2.20 0.86 -2.37
C TYR A 24 -2.06 -0.62 -2.09
N PHE A 25 -2.16 -1.04 -0.83
CA PHE A 25 -1.99 -2.45 -0.52
C PHE A 25 -3.00 -2.98 0.50
N ASP A 26 -3.23 -4.28 0.44
CA ASP A 26 -4.22 -5.00 1.21
C ASP A 26 -3.56 -6.22 1.83
N LEU A 27 -3.62 -6.34 3.16
CA LEU A 27 -3.04 -7.47 3.88
C LEU A 27 -3.86 -8.74 3.66
N ASN A 28 -3.15 -9.82 3.39
CA ASN A 28 -3.76 -11.14 3.29
C ASN A 28 -3.78 -11.81 4.66
N GLY A 29 -4.91 -12.40 5.00
CA GLY A 29 -5.00 -13.25 6.18
C GLY A 29 -5.35 -12.56 7.50
N LEU A 30 -5.60 -11.25 7.51
CA LEU A 30 -6.00 -10.55 8.75
C LEU A 30 -7.27 -11.14 9.36
N LYS A 31 -8.29 -11.37 8.54
CA LYS A 31 -9.55 -11.95 9.01
C LYS A 31 -9.33 -13.34 9.61
N LYS A 32 -8.54 -14.16 8.93
CA LYS A 32 -8.21 -15.51 9.39
C LYS A 32 -7.49 -15.49 10.75
N ILE A 33 -6.52 -14.58 10.90
CA ILE A 33 -5.80 -14.43 12.16
C ILE A 33 -6.74 -13.98 13.27
N ASN A 34 -7.60 -13.01 13.01
CA ASN A 34 -8.61 -12.56 13.98
C ASN A 34 -9.55 -13.70 14.39
N ASP A 35 -10.04 -14.47 13.43
CA ASP A 35 -10.99 -15.55 13.68
C ASP A 35 -10.36 -16.71 14.45
N GLN A 36 -9.09 -17.02 14.16
CA GLN A 36 -8.40 -18.17 14.78
C GLN A 36 -7.69 -17.81 16.08
N HIS A 37 -7.18 -16.59 16.21
CA HIS A 37 -6.30 -16.21 17.33
C HIS A 37 -6.76 -14.96 18.08
N GLY A 38 -7.88 -14.36 17.67
CA GLY A 38 -8.45 -13.20 18.34
C GLY A 38 -7.90 -11.86 17.82
N HIS A 39 -8.56 -10.78 18.23
CA HIS A 39 -8.25 -9.42 17.76
C HIS A 39 -6.87 -8.93 18.21
N LEU A 40 -6.36 -9.41 19.34
CA LEU A 40 -5.01 -9.04 19.80
C LEU A 40 -3.94 -9.51 18.82
N ALA A 41 -4.11 -10.71 18.25
CA ALA A 41 -3.20 -11.24 17.24
C ALA A 41 -3.29 -10.41 15.93
N GLY A 42 -4.50 -10.04 15.54
CA GLY A 42 -4.71 -9.15 14.38
C GLY A 42 -4.09 -7.77 14.58
N ASP A 43 -4.22 -7.20 15.77
CA ASP A 43 -3.60 -5.92 16.12
C ASP A 43 -2.07 -6.02 16.07
N LEU A 44 -1.52 -7.13 16.55
CA LEU A 44 -0.08 -7.37 16.47
C LEU A 44 0.39 -7.43 15.02
N LEU A 45 -0.35 -8.11 14.16
CA LEU A 45 -0.07 -8.16 12.73
C LEU A 45 -0.04 -6.74 12.13
N LEU A 46 -1.08 -5.97 12.37
CA LEU A 46 -1.18 -4.60 11.85
C LEU A 46 -0.01 -3.72 12.31
N ARG A 47 0.30 -3.76 13.60
CA ARG A 47 1.42 -2.98 14.16
C ARG A 47 2.77 -3.42 13.59
N SER A 48 2.97 -4.72 13.44
CA SER A 48 4.23 -5.26 12.90
C SER A 48 4.44 -4.83 11.45
N VAL A 49 3.37 -4.88 10.65
CA VAL A 49 3.42 -4.43 9.25
C VAL A 49 3.73 -2.93 9.17
N VAL A 50 3.05 -2.11 9.96
CA VAL A 50 3.29 -0.66 9.99
C VAL A 50 4.74 -0.36 10.38
N ASN A 51 5.25 -1.01 11.42
CA ASN A 51 6.62 -0.81 11.89
C ASN A 51 7.65 -1.16 10.81
N VAL A 52 7.47 -2.29 10.15
CA VAL A 52 8.38 -2.75 9.09
C VAL A 52 8.34 -1.78 7.90
N CYS A 53 7.15 -1.38 7.48
CA CYS A 53 7.00 -0.46 6.36
C CYS A 53 7.61 0.91 6.67
N ASN A 54 7.35 1.44 7.87
CA ASN A 54 7.89 2.75 8.26
C ASN A 54 9.42 2.80 8.27
N LYS A 55 10.08 1.69 8.57
CA LYS A 55 11.54 1.61 8.54
C LYS A 55 12.11 1.71 7.12
N LEU A 56 11.32 1.36 6.11
CA LEU A 56 11.74 1.38 4.71
C LEU A 56 11.37 2.68 4.01
N LEU A 57 10.42 3.43 4.56
CA LEU A 57 9.92 4.67 3.95
C LEU A 57 10.85 5.84 4.26
N ARG A 58 10.94 6.77 3.31
CA ARG A 58 11.65 8.04 3.51
C ARG A 58 10.83 8.93 4.43
N GLU A 59 11.47 9.94 5.04
CA GLU A 59 10.81 10.90 5.91
C GLU A 59 9.64 11.61 5.20
N SER A 60 9.77 11.86 3.90
CA SER A 60 8.74 12.53 3.09
C SER A 60 7.59 11.59 2.68
N ASP A 61 7.78 10.28 2.79
CA ASP A 61 6.73 9.32 2.46
C ASP A 61 5.71 9.25 3.60
N MET A 62 4.45 9.01 3.24
CA MET A 62 3.36 8.96 4.24
C MET A 62 2.62 7.64 4.12
N LEU A 63 2.44 6.97 5.25
CA LEU A 63 1.68 5.72 5.34
C LEU A 63 0.35 5.97 6.04
N PHE A 64 -0.73 5.55 5.40
CA PHE A 64 -2.09 5.69 5.95
C PHE A 64 -2.80 4.34 5.96
N ARG A 65 -3.55 4.09 7.02
CA ARG A 65 -4.50 2.98 7.05
C ARG A 65 -5.83 3.50 6.51
N MET A 66 -6.32 2.88 5.44
CA MET A 66 -7.54 3.32 4.75
C MET A 66 -8.79 2.64 5.29
N GLY A 67 -8.66 1.45 5.80
CA GLY A 67 -9.75 0.66 6.37
C GLY A 67 -9.19 -0.69 6.77
N GLY A 68 -9.90 -1.48 7.54
CA GLY A 68 -9.55 -2.82 7.98
C GLY A 68 -8.11 -3.27 7.72
N ASP A 69 -7.91 -3.89 6.57
CA ASP A 69 -6.63 -4.44 6.11
C ASP A 69 -6.03 -3.68 4.92
N GLU A 70 -6.56 -2.49 4.60
CA GLU A 70 -6.12 -1.68 3.48
C GLU A 70 -5.25 -0.51 3.92
N PHE A 71 -4.16 -0.27 3.18
CA PHE A 71 -3.18 0.78 3.46
C PHE A 71 -2.81 1.51 2.18
N MET A 72 -2.36 2.75 2.34
CA MET A 72 -1.84 3.54 1.23
C MET A 72 -0.57 4.25 1.64
N VAL A 73 0.45 4.19 0.77
CA VAL A 73 1.67 4.97 0.92
C VAL A 73 1.68 6.04 -0.16
N ILE A 74 1.90 7.27 0.26
CA ILE A 74 2.06 8.40 -0.67
C ILE A 74 3.55 8.73 -0.73
N CYS A 75 4.10 8.71 -1.93
CA CYS A 75 5.53 8.93 -2.18
C CYS A 75 5.73 10.20 -3.01
N PRO A 76 6.00 11.35 -2.37
CA PRO A 76 6.31 12.57 -3.10
C PRO A 76 7.60 12.42 -3.93
N ASP A 77 7.68 13.16 -5.02
CA ASP A 77 8.86 13.20 -5.90
C ASP A 77 9.34 11.82 -6.34
N THR A 78 8.38 10.94 -6.63
CA THR A 78 8.63 9.53 -6.97
C THR A 78 7.85 9.18 -8.22
N ASP A 79 8.51 8.53 -9.19
CA ASP A 79 7.86 8.04 -10.40
C ASP A 79 7.26 6.64 -10.18
N LEU A 80 6.61 6.10 -11.22
CA LEU A 80 5.97 4.79 -11.13
C LEU A 80 6.98 3.68 -10.80
N LYS A 81 8.16 3.74 -11.40
CA LYS A 81 9.21 2.76 -11.13
C LYS A 81 9.66 2.81 -9.66
N GLY A 82 9.82 4.01 -9.13
CA GLY A 82 10.16 4.22 -7.71
C GLY A 82 9.11 3.67 -6.78
N ALA A 83 7.83 3.89 -7.09
CA ALA A 83 6.71 3.34 -6.32
C ALA A 83 6.70 1.82 -6.35
N PHE A 84 6.94 1.23 -7.52
CA PHE A 84 7.04 -0.21 -7.68
C PHE A 84 8.16 -0.80 -6.82
N VAL A 85 9.35 -0.19 -6.88
CA VAL A 85 10.48 -0.62 -6.06
C VAL A 85 10.15 -0.54 -4.56
N CYS A 86 9.51 0.54 -4.15
CA CYS A 86 9.08 0.72 -2.76
C CYS A 86 8.12 -0.40 -2.33
N ALA A 87 7.12 -0.70 -3.16
CA ALA A 87 6.14 -1.75 -2.90
C ALA A 87 6.81 -3.13 -2.80
N GLU A 88 7.72 -3.44 -3.71
CA GLU A 88 8.45 -4.71 -3.71
C GLU A 88 9.30 -4.86 -2.44
N ARG A 89 9.97 -3.81 -2.02
CA ARG A 89 10.78 -3.83 -0.80
C ARG A 89 9.93 -4.03 0.44
N MET A 90 8.79 -3.36 0.52
CA MET A 90 7.85 -3.52 1.63
C MET A 90 7.27 -4.94 1.65
N GLN A 91 6.87 -5.45 0.49
CA GLN A 91 6.31 -6.80 0.38
C GLN A 91 7.32 -7.85 0.84
N GLU A 92 8.57 -7.73 0.41
CA GLU A 92 9.64 -8.65 0.80
C GLU A 92 9.92 -8.59 2.30
N ALA A 93 9.95 -7.40 2.88
CA ALA A 93 10.16 -7.22 4.32
C ALA A 93 8.99 -7.80 5.13
N VAL A 94 7.76 -7.61 4.66
CA VAL A 94 6.57 -8.15 5.32
C VAL A 94 6.55 -9.67 5.28
N LYS A 95 7.04 -10.29 4.21
CA LYS A 95 7.15 -11.75 4.11
C LYS A 95 8.04 -12.36 5.17
N SER A 96 9.00 -11.62 5.71
CA SER A 96 9.89 -12.09 6.75
C SER A 96 9.21 -12.11 8.13
N LEU A 97 8.03 -11.51 8.26
CA LEU A 97 7.27 -11.51 9.51
C LEU A 97 6.54 -12.84 9.68
N THR A 98 6.52 -13.32 10.91
CA THR A 98 5.75 -14.51 11.28
C THR A 98 4.88 -14.12 12.48
N ILE A 99 3.58 -14.17 12.30
CA ILE A 99 2.60 -13.87 13.35
C ILE A 99 1.79 -15.15 13.59
N VAL A 100 1.81 -15.65 14.84
CA VAL A 100 1.14 -16.89 15.25
C VAL A 100 1.38 -18.05 14.27
N ASP A 101 2.64 -18.22 13.88
CA ASP A 101 3.13 -19.27 12.97
C ASP A 101 2.59 -19.14 11.54
N GLN A 102 2.11 -17.94 11.15
CA GLN A 102 1.64 -17.69 9.80
C GLN A 102 2.52 -16.65 9.11
N THR A 103 2.84 -16.90 7.85
CA THR A 103 3.57 -15.96 7.01
C THR A 103 2.63 -14.81 6.60
N VAL A 104 3.15 -13.60 6.68
CA VAL A 104 2.39 -12.40 6.32
C VAL A 104 2.69 -12.02 4.87
N ALA A 105 1.66 -11.63 4.13
CA ALA A 105 1.80 -11.18 2.74
C ALA A 105 0.77 -10.10 2.46
N PHE A 106 0.98 -9.33 1.39
CA PHE A 106 -0.02 -8.40 0.89
C PHE A 106 -0.02 -8.31 -0.63
N ALA A 107 -1.17 -7.94 -1.18
CA ALA A 107 -1.32 -7.58 -2.58
C ALA A 107 -1.21 -6.06 -2.69
N TYR A 108 -0.61 -5.55 -3.76
CA TYR A 108 -0.45 -4.12 -3.94
C TYR A 108 -0.71 -3.68 -5.37
N GLY A 109 -1.02 -2.40 -5.52
CA GLY A 109 -1.08 -1.71 -6.80
C GLY A 109 -0.42 -0.36 -6.68
N THR A 110 0.10 0.16 -7.78
CA THR A 110 0.79 1.44 -7.83
C THR A 110 0.17 2.34 -8.87
N ALA A 111 0.32 3.66 -8.67
CA ALA A 111 -0.08 4.67 -9.64
C ALA A 111 0.83 5.88 -9.47
N SER A 112 1.06 6.60 -10.55
CA SER A 112 1.89 7.81 -10.53
C SER A 112 1.14 8.98 -11.17
N SER A 113 1.30 10.17 -10.60
CA SER A 113 0.74 11.39 -11.18
C SER A 113 1.34 11.75 -12.54
N ALA A 114 2.50 11.15 -12.88
CA ALA A 114 3.10 11.29 -14.21
C ALA A 114 2.27 10.61 -15.30
N GLU A 115 1.44 9.63 -14.93
CA GLU A 115 0.46 9.04 -15.85
C GLU A 115 -0.68 10.05 -16.05
N ASP A 116 -1.30 10.00 -17.22
CA ASP A 116 -2.31 10.98 -17.59
C ASP A 116 -3.67 10.65 -16.96
N TYR A 117 -3.84 11.02 -15.70
CA TYR A 117 -5.12 10.88 -15.00
C TYR A 117 -5.92 12.18 -15.07
N LYS A 118 -7.19 12.03 -15.33
CA LYS A 118 -8.16 13.14 -15.39
C LYS A 118 -8.31 13.81 -14.03
N ASP A 119 -8.41 13.01 -12.98
CA ASP A 119 -8.57 13.49 -11.61
C ASP A 119 -7.98 12.48 -10.62
N MET A 120 -7.99 12.86 -9.36
CA MET A 120 -7.47 12.03 -8.26
C MET A 120 -8.22 10.70 -8.14
N ASP A 121 -9.53 10.72 -8.36
CA ASP A 121 -10.36 9.50 -8.27
C ASP A 121 -9.96 8.48 -9.32
N GLU A 122 -9.65 8.92 -10.53
CA GLU A 122 -9.16 8.02 -11.58
C GLU A 122 -7.82 7.40 -11.20
N MET A 123 -6.92 8.18 -10.63
CA MET A 123 -5.63 7.70 -10.14
C MET A 123 -5.81 6.64 -9.05
N LEU A 124 -6.69 6.89 -8.09
CA LEU A 124 -7.01 5.95 -7.01
C LEU A 124 -7.63 4.66 -7.55
N ARG A 125 -8.54 4.76 -8.50
CA ARG A 125 -9.15 3.59 -9.13
C ARG A 125 -8.13 2.74 -9.88
N SER A 126 -7.16 3.39 -10.52
CA SER A 126 -6.07 2.69 -11.22
C SER A 126 -5.22 1.89 -10.24
N ALA A 127 -4.84 2.47 -9.11
CA ALA A 127 -4.07 1.78 -8.09
C ALA A 127 -4.86 0.61 -7.49
N ASP A 128 -6.14 0.83 -7.21
CA ASP A 128 -7.03 -0.20 -6.65
C ASP A 128 -7.20 -1.37 -7.63
N ALA A 129 -7.43 -1.09 -8.91
CA ALA A 129 -7.55 -2.12 -9.94
C ALA A 129 -6.26 -2.95 -10.06
N SER A 130 -5.11 -2.29 -10.00
CA SER A 130 -3.80 -2.94 -10.04
C SER A 130 -3.59 -3.84 -8.81
N MET A 131 -3.99 -3.38 -7.64
CA MET A 131 -3.97 -4.16 -6.40
C MET A 131 -4.85 -5.40 -6.51
N TYR A 132 -6.05 -5.24 -7.05
CA TYR A 132 -6.99 -6.35 -7.26
C TYR A 132 -6.41 -7.42 -8.18
N GLU A 133 -5.76 -7.00 -9.29
CA GLU A 133 -5.09 -7.93 -10.19
C GLU A 133 -3.96 -8.70 -9.49
N CYS A 134 -3.18 -8.02 -8.68
CA CYS A 134 -2.13 -8.63 -7.86
C CYS A 134 -2.74 -9.69 -6.92
N LYS A 135 -3.84 -9.35 -6.27
CA LYS A 135 -4.55 -10.23 -5.36
C LYS A 135 -5.08 -11.48 -6.08
N ARG A 136 -5.62 -11.29 -7.28
CA ARG A 136 -6.12 -12.38 -8.12
C ARG A 136 -5.00 -13.34 -8.51
N LYS A 137 -3.85 -12.82 -8.92
CA LYS A 137 -2.67 -13.62 -9.27
C LYS A 137 -2.14 -14.41 -8.07
N MET A 138 -2.11 -13.80 -6.91
CA MET A 138 -1.66 -14.47 -5.68
C MET A 138 -2.58 -15.64 -5.32
N ARG A 139 -3.89 -15.49 -5.49
CA ARG A 139 -4.87 -16.56 -5.27
C ARG A 139 -4.67 -17.73 -6.25
N ALA A 140 -4.43 -17.42 -7.52
CA ALA A 140 -4.19 -18.41 -8.56
C ALA A 140 -2.92 -19.23 -8.26
N GLU A 141 -1.87 -18.58 -7.77
CA GLU A 141 -0.61 -19.25 -7.41
C GLU A 141 -0.79 -20.19 -6.20
N ARG A 142 -1.70 -19.86 -5.29
CA ARG A 142 -2.03 -20.72 -4.14
C ARG A 142 -2.88 -21.92 -4.52
N GLY A 143 -3.73 -21.71 -5.52
CA GLY A 143 -4.69 -22.70 -5.97
C GLY A 143 -4.10 -23.88 -6.63
#